data_3f62129adb49a2578e1926949d871b59
#
_entry.id   3f62129adb49a2578e1926949d871b59
#
_cell.length_a   1.000
_cell.length_b   1.000
_cell.length_c   1.000
_cell.angle_alpha   90.00
_cell.angle_beta   90.00
_cell.angle_gamma   90.00
#
_symmetry.space_group_name_H-M   'P 1'
#
loop_
_entity.id
_entity.type
_entity.pdbx_description
1 polymer ?
#
loop_
_entity_poly.entity_id
_entity_poly.type
_entity_poly.pdbx_seq_one_letter_code
_entity_poly.pdbx_strand_id
1 'polypeptide(L)'
;MNPQEIIDLEHEYVLGVYGRAPFVLEHGSGATLYDTEGRPYIDCVAGIAVNALGYGDPGINQAIGEGMQNGLLHVSNLYHTAPHAQLAQLLVETSFADKVHFCNSGAEANEGAFKFARRYAGAQGHHNKTNILAFSNAFHGRTMGSLA
;
A
#
# COMPACT_ATOMS: atom_id res chain seq x y z
N MET A 1 19.10 8.84 -19.94
CA MET A 1 17.91 9.16 -20.76
C MET A 1 17.46 10.57 -20.40
N ASN A 2 17.03 11.35 -21.38
CA ASN A 2 16.39 12.63 -21.10
C ASN A 2 14.92 12.41 -20.64
N PRO A 3 14.26 13.42 -20.02
CA PRO A 3 12.89 13.26 -19.53
C PRO A 3 11.89 12.82 -20.58
N GLN A 4 12.01 13.32 -21.81
CA GLN A 4 11.09 12.97 -22.89
C GLN A 4 11.25 11.50 -23.32
N GLU A 5 12.48 10.99 -23.41
CA GLU A 5 12.75 9.59 -23.71
C GLU A 5 12.10 8.65 -22.66
N ILE A 6 12.11 9.03 -21.37
CA ILE A 6 11.49 8.25 -20.30
C ILE A 6 9.98 8.26 -20.46
N ILE A 7 9.37 9.41 -20.72
CA ILE A 7 7.91 9.54 -20.95
C ILE A 7 7.47 8.73 -22.17
N ASP A 8 8.24 8.79 -23.26
CA ASP A 8 7.96 8.05 -24.51
C ASP A 8 8.02 6.53 -24.27
N LEU A 9 9.02 6.04 -23.51
CA LEU A 9 9.10 4.63 -23.12
C LEU A 9 7.90 4.19 -22.25
N GLU A 10 7.46 5.03 -21.31
CA GLU A 10 6.26 4.72 -20.53
C GLU A 10 5.00 4.68 -21.40
N HIS A 11 4.88 5.58 -22.38
CA HIS A 11 3.74 5.57 -23.30
C HIS A 11 3.75 4.33 -24.23
N GLU A 12 4.93 3.85 -24.59
CA GLU A 12 5.06 2.68 -25.48
C GLU A 12 4.82 1.36 -24.73
N TYR A 13 5.37 1.22 -23.51
CA TYR A 13 5.42 -0.08 -22.82
C TYR A 13 4.49 -0.20 -21.62
N VAL A 14 3.94 0.89 -21.09
CA VAL A 14 3.04 0.86 -19.91
C VAL A 14 1.60 1.14 -20.34
N LEU A 15 0.69 0.25 -19.98
CA LEU A 15 -0.74 0.43 -20.28
C LEU A 15 -1.24 1.76 -19.67
N GLY A 16 -1.82 2.61 -20.50
CA GLY A 16 -2.23 3.98 -20.17
C GLY A 16 -3.51 4.07 -19.33
N VAL A 17 -3.54 3.44 -18.16
CA VAL A 17 -4.70 3.46 -17.24
C VAL A 17 -4.72 4.67 -16.30
N TYR A 18 -3.64 5.45 -16.25
CA TYR A 18 -3.51 6.66 -15.43
C TYR A 18 -3.01 7.84 -16.24
N GLY A 19 -3.58 9.01 -16.00
CA GLY A 19 -2.98 10.28 -16.44
C GLY A 19 -1.80 10.61 -15.53
N ARG A 20 -0.59 10.71 -16.11
CA ARG A 20 0.63 11.09 -15.40
C ARG A 20 0.95 12.57 -15.61
N ALA A 21 1.64 13.18 -14.65
CA ALA A 21 2.17 14.52 -14.82
C ALA A 21 3.26 14.55 -15.93
N PRO A 22 3.39 15.66 -16.68
CA PRO A 22 4.30 15.75 -17.83
C PRO A 22 5.74 16.08 -17.41
N PHE A 23 6.23 15.45 -16.35
CA PHE A 23 7.59 15.58 -15.85
C PHE A 23 8.04 14.26 -15.20
N VAL A 24 9.34 14.07 -15.09
CA VAL A 24 9.95 12.88 -14.53
C VAL A 24 10.54 13.22 -13.16
N LEU A 25 10.07 12.55 -12.12
CA LEU A 25 10.62 12.70 -10.78
C LEU A 25 11.95 11.93 -10.64
N GLU A 26 12.90 12.51 -9.92
CA GLU A 26 14.22 11.92 -9.69
C GLU A 26 14.44 11.55 -8.22
N HIS A 27 14.09 12.46 -7.28
CA HIS A 27 14.30 12.23 -5.86
C HIS A 27 13.28 13.01 -5.01
N GLY A 28 13.28 12.74 -3.70
CA GLY A 28 12.45 13.45 -2.74
C GLY A 28 13.18 13.67 -1.41
N SER A 29 12.79 14.72 -0.67
CA SER A 29 13.28 15.03 0.65
C SER A 29 12.17 15.65 1.49
N GLY A 30 11.84 15.05 2.63
CA GLY A 30 10.70 15.49 3.44
C GLY A 30 9.40 15.49 2.64
N ALA A 31 8.72 16.64 2.52
CA ALA A 31 7.51 16.79 1.73
C ALA A 31 7.75 17.30 0.30
N THR A 32 8.99 17.36 -0.15
CA THR A 32 9.34 17.94 -1.46
C THR A 32 9.85 16.85 -2.41
N LEU A 33 9.28 16.82 -3.61
CA LEU A 33 9.77 16.03 -4.74
C LEU A 33 10.53 16.93 -5.71
N TYR A 34 11.50 16.37 -6.39
CA TYR A 34 12.30 17.06 -7.39
C TYR A 34 12.26 16.28 -8.69
N ASP A 35 12.09 17.01 -9.81
CA ASP A 35 12.20 16.41 -11.12
C ASP A 35 13.66 16.34 -11.60
N THR A 36 13.87 15.72 -12.74
CA THR A 36 15.19 15.57 -13.38
C THR A 36 15.83 16.89 -13.81
N GLU A 37 15.12 18.00 -13.77
CA GLU A 37 15.62 19.36 -14.01
C GLU A 37 15.88 20.12 -12.70
N GLY A 38 15.68 19.45 -11.55
CA GLY A 38 15.88 20.02 -10.21
C GLY A 38 14.76 20.94 -9.74
N ARG A 39 13.60 20.98 -10.43
CA ARG A 39 12.46 21.80 -10.00
C ARG A 39 11.79 21.16 -8.79
N PRO A 40 11.51 21.91 -7.71
CA PRO A 40 10.83 21.39 -6.53
C PRO A 40 9.31 21.42 -6.70
N TYR A 41 8.67 20.38 -6.13
CA TYR A 41 7.21 20.25 -6.03
C TYR A 41 6.83 19.86 -4.60
N ILE A 42 5.90 20.59 -4.00
CA ILE A 42 5.34 20.16 -2.70
C ILE A 42 4.40 18.98 -2.97
N ASP A 43 4.69 17.85 -2.36
CA ASP A 43 3.87 16.66 -2.50
C ASP A 43 2.78 16.61 -1.43
N CYS A 44 1.54 16.92 -1.85
CA CYS A 44 0.35 16.80 -1.01
C CYS A 44 -0.36 15.44 -1.16
N VAL A 45 0.20 14.53 -1.96
CA VAL A 45 -0.37 13.20 -2.23
C VAL A 45 0.31 12.12 -1.37
N ALA A 46 1.61 12.28 -1.13
CA ALA A 46 2.43 11.39 -0.30
C ALA A 46 2.29 9.90 -0.66
N GLY A 47 2.26 9.58 -1.97
CA GLY A 47 2.04 8.21 -2.43
C GLY A 47 0.65 7.66 -2.06
N ILE A 48 -0.36 8.53 -1.99
CA ILE A 48 -1.71 8.25 -1.45
C ILE A 48 -1.61 7.86 0.04
N ALA A 49 -0.99 8.76 0.82
CA ALA A 49 -0.76 8.68 2.26
C ALA A 49 0.20 7.54 2.73
N VAL A 50 0.94 6.93 1.82
CA VAL A 50 1.94 5.90 2.17
C VAL A 50 3.20 6.52 2.79
N ASN A 51 3.67 7.66 2.27
CA ASN A 51 4.89 8.34 2.71
C ASN A 51 4.62 9.33 3.86
N ALA A 52 3.93 8.90 4.91
CA ALA A 52 3.54 9.75 6.02
C ALA A 52 4.72 10.37 6.80
N LEU A 53 5.91 9.74 6.77
CA LEU A 53 7.14 10.25 7.37
C LEU A 53 7.96 11.12 6.41
N GLY A 54 7.49 11.31 5.18
CA GLY A 54 8.21 12.03 4.13
C GLY A 54 9.23 11.17 3.38
N TYR A 55 9.80 11.79 2.35
CA TYR A 55 10.82 11.16 1.50
C TYR A 55 12.19 11.20 2.16
N GLY A 56 12.91 10.09 2.10
CA GLY A 56 14.27 10.00 2.61
C GLY A 56 14.38 9.93 4.14
N ASP A 57 13.29 9.56 4.85
CA ASP A 57 13.34 9.39 6.30
C ASP A 57 14.48 8.43 6.72
N PRO A 58 15.40 8.85 7.63
CA PRO A 58 16.57 8.06 7.96
C PRO A 58 16.22 6.76 8.68
N GLY A 59 15.15 6.72 9.48
CA GLY A 59 14.73 5.52 10.19
C GLY A 59 14.19 4.45 9.23
N ILE A 60 13.40 4.88 8.24
CA ILE A 60 12.91 3.98 7.17
C ILE A 60 14.07 3.43 6.34
N ASN A 61 15.00 4.31 5.92
CA ASN A 61 16.17 3.91 5.14
C ASN A 61 17.05 2.91 5.90
N GLN A 62 17.26 3.14 7.20
CA GLN A 62 18.00 2.23 8.07
C GLN A 62 17.29 0.86 8.17
N ALA A 63 15.99 0.84 8.47
CA ALA A 63 15.22 -0.40 8.63
C ALA A 63 15.21 -1.24 7.34
N ILE A 64 15.08 -0.60 6.16
CA ILE A 64 15.17 -1.28 4.87
C ILE A 64 16.59 -1.84 4.66
N GLY A 65 17.62 -1.04 4.93
CA GLY A 65 19.02 -1.45 4.80
C GLY A 65 19.37 -2.67 5.67
N GLU A 66 18.93 -2.65 6.93
CA GLU A 66 19.10 -3.79 7.86
C GLU A 66 18.36 -5.04 7.37
N GLY A 67 17.12 -4.90 6.90
CA GLY A 67 16.35 -6.01 6.32
C GLY A 67 17.05 -6.64 5.11
N MET A 68 17.61 -5.82 4.24
CA MET A 68 18.39 -6.29 3.08
C MET A 68 19.68 -7.02 3.50
N GLN A 69 20.42 -6.50 4.47
CA GLN A 69 21.63 -7.12 4.99
C GLN A 69 21.37 -8.47 5.64
N ASN A 70 20.25 -8.64 6.34
CA ASN A 70 19.83 -9.90 6.94
C ASN A 70 19.37 -10.96 5.92
N GLY A 71 19.15 -10.60 4.66
CA GLY A 71 18.76 -11.49 3.58
C GLY A 71 17.33 -12.05 3.66
N LEU A 72 16.54 -11.63 4.64
CA LEU A 72 15.16 -12.10 4.85
C LEU A 72 14.12 -11.08 4.37
N LEU A 73 14.13 -10.77 3.08
CA LEU A 73 13.17 -9.82 2.50
C LEU A 73 11.76 -10.39 2.38
N HIS A 74 11.64 -11.67 2.06
CA HIS A 74 10.35 -12.36 1.96
C HIS A 74 10.51 -13.86 2.22
N VAL A 75 9.70 -14.39 3.13
CA VAL A 75 9.74 -15.82 3.52
C VAL A 75 8.37 -16.49 3.48
N SER A 76 7.36 -15.87 2.87
CA SER A 76 5.98 -16.36 2.91
C SER A 76 5.37 -16.36 4.32
N ASN A 77 4.04 -16.54 4.40
CA ASN A 77 3.28 -16.69 5.66
C ASN A 77 3.37 -18.11 6.27
N LEU A 78 4.23 -18.96 5.75
CA LEU A 78 4.49 -20.28 6.33
C LEU A 78 5.52 -20.24 7.48
N TYR A 79 6.21 -19.12 7.67
CA TYR A 79 7.26 -18.97 8.67
C TYR A 79 7.00 -17.77 9.59
N HIS A 80 7.45 -17.89 10.83
CA HIS A 80 7.43 -16.79 11.78
C HIS A 80 8.66 -15.90 11.61
N THR A 81 8.45 -14.58 11.64
CA THR A 81 9.55 -13.61 11.69
C THR A 81 9.33 -12.61 12.81
N ALA A 82 10.40 -12.15 13.44
CA ALA A 82 10.30 -11.21 14.55
C ALA A 82 9.65 -9.88 14.16
N PRO A 83 10.01 -9.22 13.03
CA PRO A 83 9.38 -7.96 12.65
C PRO A 83 7.87 -8.08 12.41
N HIS A 84 7.42 -9.18 11.82
CA HIS A 84 6.00 -9.44 11.58
C HIS A 84 5.22 -9.55 12.91
N ALA A 85 5.77 -10.32 13.87
CA ALA A 85 5.13 -10.50 15.18
C ALA A 85 5.11 -9.20 16.00
N GLN A 86 6.21 -8.44 15.99
CA GLN A 86 6.33 -7.14 16.68
C GLN A 86 5.37 -6.10 16.11
N LEU A 87 5.25 -6.01 14.78
CA LEU A 87 4.28 -5.11 14.15
C LEU A 87 2.84 -5.52 14.49
N ALA A 88 2.52 -6.82 14.48
CA ALA A 88 1.20 -7.31 14.87
C ALA A 88 0.86 -6.91 16.32
N GLN A 89 1.79 -7.10 17.25
CA GLN A 89 1.65 -6.70 18.64
C GLN A 89 1.38 -5.19 18.77
N LEU A 90 2.21 -4.36 18.15
CA LEU A 90 2.09 -2.91 18.20
C LEU A 90 0.72 -2.44 17.69
N LEU A 91 0.25 -2.99 16.57
CA LEU A 91 -1.04 -2.63 15.98
C LEU A 91 -2.22 -3.02 16.89
N VAL A 92 -2.15 -4.17 17.55
CA VAL A 92 -3.17 -4.59 18.52
C VAL A 92 -3.14 -3.70 19.76
N GLU A 93 -1.99 -3.43 20.35
CA GLU A 93 -1.84 -2.63 21.56
C GLU A 93 -2.25 -1.15 21.37
N THR A 94 -2.17 -0.63 20.13
CA THR A 94 -2.50 0.76 19.81
C THR A 94 -3.87 0.93 19.13
N SER A 95 -4.67 -0.12 19.03
CA SER A 95 -5.99 -0.09 18.39
C SER A 95 -7.04 -0.87 19.19
N PHE A 96 -8.24 -0.97 18.62
CA PHE A 96 -9.34 -1.79 19.19
C PHE A 96 -9.27 -3.26 18.76
N ALA A 97 -8.34 -3.64 17.90
CA ALA A 97 -8.28 -4.96 17.29
C ALA A 97 -7.65 -6.00 18.24
N ASP A 98 -8.16 -7.23 18.21
CA ASP A 98 -7.55 -8.37 18.91
C ASP A 98 -6.49 -9.08 18.05
N LYS A 99 -6.60 -8.95 16.72
CA LYS A 99 -5.71 -9.59 15.74
C LYS A 99 -5.61 -8.76 14.47
N VAL A 100 -4.52 -8.93 13.74
CA VAL A 100 -4.28 -8.29 12.44
C VAL A 100 -4.13 -9.33 11.33
N HIS A 101 -4.53 -8.94 10.14
CA HIS A 101 -4.29 -9.67 8.91
C HIS A 101 -3.48 -8.80 7.97
N PHE A 102 -2.28 -9.27 7.60
CA PHE A 102 -1.39 -8.56 6.68
C PHE A 102 -1.65 -9.00 5.24
N CYS A 103 -1.61 -8.04 4.33
CA CYS A 103 -1.74 -8.21 2.89
C CYS A 103 -0.97 -7.11 2.14
N ASN A 104 -0.90 -7.17 0.82
CA ASN A 104 -0.03 -6.30 0.04
C ASN A 104 -0.67 -4.95 -0.33
N SER A 105 -1.99 -4.82 -0.20
CA SER A 105 -2.71 -3.62 -0.61
C SER A 105 -4.02 -3.42 0.14
N GLY A 106 -4.55 -2.20 0.12
CA GLY A 106 -5.89 -1.91 0.64
C GLY A 106 -7.01 -2.68 -0.06
N ALA A 107 -6.88 -2.94 -1.35
CA ALA A 107 -7.84 -3.78 -2.09
C ALA A 107 -7.86 -5.22 -1.57
N GLU A 108 -6.70 -5.82 -1.30
CA GLU A 108 -6.60 -7.15 -0.70
C GLU A 108 -7.13 -7.15 0.75
N ALA A 109 -6.91 -6.08 1.51
CA ALA A 109 -7.48 -5.92 2.84
C ALA A 109 -9.01 -5.93 2.81
N ASN A 110 -9.62 -5.21 1.87
CA ASN A 110 -11.08 -5.23 1.67
C ASN A 110 -11.58 -6.61 1.23
N GLU A 111 -10.91 -7.28 0.31
CA GLU A 111 -11.25 -8.66 -0.07
C GLU A 111 -11.17 -9.62 1.13
N GLY A 112 -10.15 -9.47 1.96
CA GLY A 112 -10.02 -10.18 3.22
C GLY A 112 -11.19 -9.91 4.16
N ALA A 113 -11.54 -8.63 4.36
CA ALA A 113 -12.66 -8.22 5.22
C ALA A 113 -14.00 -8.80 4.74
N PHE A 114 -14.28 -8.78 3.43
CA PHE A 114 -15.50 -9.39 2.86
C PHE A 114 -15.57 -10.90 3.12
N LYS A 115 -14.46 -11.59 2.95
CA LYS A 115 -14.36 -13.04 3.21
C LYS A 115 -14.55 -13.34 4.71
N PHE A 116 -13.88 -12.60 5.58
CA PHE A 116 -14.01 -12.80 7.04
C PHE A 116 -15.42 -12.49 7.52
N ALA A 117 -16.04 -11.40 7.08
CA ALA A 117 -17.41 -11.05 7.47
C ALA A 117 -18.41 -12.14 7.08
N ARG A 118 -18.35 -12.64 5.85
CA ARG A 118 -19.22 -13.73 5.37
C ARG A 118 -18.95 -15.04 6.11
N ARG A 119 -17.68 -15.37 6.33
CA ARG A 119 -17.28 -16.59 7.06
C ARG A 119 -17.76 -16.54 8.51
N TYR A 120 -17.61 -15.39 9.17
CA TYR A 120 -18.07 -15.17 10.52
C TYR A 120 -19.61 -15.33 10.62
N ALA A 121 -20.35 -14.67 9.75
CA ALA A 121 -21.81 -14.81 9.71
C ALA A 121 -22.25 -16.26 9.53
N GLY A 122 -21.65 -17.01 8.61
CA GLY A 122 -21.92 -18.43 8.40
C GLY A 122 -21.60 -19.30 9.62
N ALA A 123 -20.48 -19.02 10.31
CA ALA A 123 -20.10 -19.73 11.53
C ALA A 123 -21.08 -19.49 12.70
N GLN A 124 -21.77 -18.34 12.70
CA GLN A 124 -22.85 -18.02 13.65
C GLN A 124 -24.22 -18.56 13.20
N GLY A 125 -24.30 -19.37 12.16
CA GLY A 125 -25.56 -19.93 11.62
C GLY A 125 -26.32 -18.97 10.70
N HIS A 126 -25.80 -17.78 10.39
CA HIS A 126 -26.46 -16.78 9.54
C HIS A 126 -26.09 -16.97 8.06
N HIS A 127 -26.36 -18.12 7.46
CA HIS A 127 -25.93 -18.48 6.10
C HIS A 127 -26.48 -17.57 4.98
N ASN A 128 -27.61 -16.89 5.22
CA ASN A 128 -28.22 -15.95 4.27
C ASN A 128 -27.65 -14.51 4.40
N LYS A 129 -26.80 -14.23 5.39
CA LYS A 129 -26.22 -12.91 5.64
C LYS A 129 -24.96 -12.72 4.79
N THR A 130 -25.16 -12.49 3.50
CA THR A 130 -24.07 -12.43 2.52
C THR A 130 -23.85 -11.04 1.92
N ASN A 131 -24.80 -10.12 2.10
CA ASN A 131 -24.72 -8.76 1.55
C ASN A 131 -23.74 -7.91 2.33
N ILE A 132 -22.99 -7.10 1.60
CA ILE A 132 -22.09 -6.05 2.14
C ILE A 132 -22.70 -4.70 1.77
N LEU A 133 -22.84 -3.82 2.73
CA LEU A 133 -23.27 -2.44 2.50
C LEU A 133 -22.07 -1.53 2.36
N ALA A 134 -22.06 -0.69 1.34
CA ALA A 134 -21.04 0.33 1.11
C ALA A 134 -21.69 1.69 0.93
N PHE A 135 -20.96 2.76 1.27
CA PHE A 135 -21.41 4.13 1.02
C PHE A 135 -21.12 4.53 -0.41
N SER A 136 -22.01 5.33 -0.99
CA SER A 136 -21.81 5.91 -2.32
C SER A 136 -20.51 6.73 -2.35
N ASN A 137 -19.78 6.65 -3.46
CA ASN A 137 -18.49 7.30 -3.68
C ASN A 137 -17.35 6.87 -2.73
N ALA A 138 -17.51 5.82 -1.94
CA ALA A 138 -16.40 5.24 -1.18
C ALA A 138 -15.48 4.43 -2.11
N PHE A 139 -14.17 4.54 -1.89
CA PHE A 139 -13.19 3.75 -2.64
C PHE A 139 -12.79 2.50 -1.83
N HIS A 140 -13.04 1.33 -2.40
CA HIS A 140 -12.70 0.05 -1.75
C HIS A 140 -11.63 -0.75 -2.49
N GLY A 141 -11.18 -0.31 -3.65
CA GLY A 141 -10.20 -0.99 -4.48
C GLY A 141 -10.67 -1.19 -5.91
N ARG A 142 -9.87 -1.95 -6.68
CA ARG A 142 -10.14 -2.23 -8.11
C ARG A 142 -10.12 -3.73 -8.44
N THR A 143 -10.29 -4.59 -7.43
CA THR A 143 -10.56 -6.02 -7.63
C THR A 143 -12.03 -6.23 -7.97
N MET A 144 -12.38 -7.39 -8.49
CA MET A 144 -13.77 -7.69 -8.87
C MET A 144 -14.74 -7.58 -7.69
N GLY A 145 -14.32 -7.95 -6.47
CA GLY A 145 -15.15 -7.82 -5.27
C GLY A 145 -15.21 -6.39 -4.71
N SER A 146 -14.16 -5.60 -4.87
CA SER A 146 -14.11 -4.23 -4.36
C SER A 146 -14.65 -3.16 -5.31
N LEU A 147 -14.90 -3.50 -6.59
CA LEU A 147 -15.55 -2.64 -7.57
C LEU A 147 -17.08 -2.70 -7.51
N ALA A 148 -17.63 -3.74 -6.89
CA ALA A 148 -19.07 -4.00 -6.87
C ALA A 148 -19.83 -3.05 -5.94
#